data_8d72d1097f30c25e72a9a34babaec2b1
#
_entry.id   8d72d1097f30c25e72a9a34babaec2b1
#
_cell.length_a   1.000
_cell.length_b   1.000
_cell.length_c   1.000
_cell.angle_alpha   90.00
_cell.angle_beta   90.00
_cell.angle_gamma   90.00
#
_symmetry.space_group_name_H-M   'P 1'
#
loop_
_entity.id
_entity.type
_entity.pdbx_description
1 polymer ?
#
loop_
_entity_poly.entity_id
_entity_poly.type
_entity_poly.pdbx_seq_one_letter_code
_entity_poly.pdbx_strand_id
1 'polypeptide(L)'
;MDYFISSGFMDMMHSYVDNELLNQRISFEELTIIVLDECREGGLKLSDFVIQNLVIHIALAIRRITEGFKISSLEEDELNLRELPERQIADSILKRVSVSTKIDFPVEEVDYITLHLISKSHGNARCISEKMQESMRQELIDGIGKIDSEVKNDFQLIEGLLAHLSTMLIRLEGKVVLENPLTVEIQKNYPDMFQLAEQLVTIMPTFQSFSLTPNEIAYIALHFMAAKERYKEQRKYNVLVICATGYGSAQMLKSRIVAELGNLILIADVIGYYEINDEKLKGIDFIISSIDLSNLIFNIPVFTVSVFLTDEE
;
A
#
# COMPACT_ATOMS: atom_id res chain seq x y z
N MET A 1 -21.47 1.66 -8.70
CA MET A 1 -20.77 1.93 -7.43
C MET A 1 -19.34 1.51 -7.68
N ASP A 2 -18.55 2.44 -8.21
CA ASP A 2 -17.19 2.14 -8.65
C ASP A 2 -16.30 2.13 -7.41
N TYR A 3 -15.87 0.93 -7.03
CA TYR A 3 -14.85 0.74 -6.01
C TYR A 3 -13.50 1.17 -6.62
N PHE A 4 -13.11 2.42 -6.38
CA PHE A 4 -11.75 2.89 -6.63
C PHE A 4 -10.79 2.28 -5.60
N ILE A 5 -10.42 1.03 -5.83
CA ILE A 5 -9.17 0.49 -5.32
C ILE A 5 -8.10 1.19 -6.15
N SER A 6 -7.09 1.83 -5.53
CA SER A 6 -5.98 2.36 -6.33
C SER A 6 -5.39 1.20 -7.13
N SER A 7 -5.43 1.29 -8.45
CA SER A 7 -5.04 0.18 -9.34
C SER A 7 -3.60 -0.27 -9.04
N GLY A 8 -2.69 0.65 -8.78
CA GLY A 8 -1.28 0.35 -8.54
C GLY A 8 -1.00 -0.41 -7.25
N PHE A 9 -1.75 -0.17 -6.16
CA PHE A 9 -1.59 -1.00 -4.95
C PHE A 9 -2.07 -2.43 -5.18
N MET A 10 -3.21 -2.59 -5.85
CA MET A 10 -3.71 -3.93 -6.21
C MET A 10 -2.78 -4.60 -7.20
N ASP A 11 -2.27 -3.88 -8.21
CA ASP A 11 -1.31 -4.42 -9.18
C ASP A 11 0.00 -4.84 -8.48
N MET A 12 0.48 -4.05 -7.54
CA MET A 12 1.63 -4.40 -6.73
C MET A 12 1.34 -5.62 -5.86
N MET A 13 0.22 -5.67 -5.15
CA MET A 13 -0.16 -6.83 -4.34
C MET A 13 -0.45 -8.04 -5.20
N HIS A 14 -1.06 -7.89 -6.38
CA HIS A 14 -1.17 -8.96 -7.37
C HIS A 14 0.20 -9.50 -7.76
N SER A 15 1.21 -8.66 -7.98
CA SER A 15 2.57 -9.12 -8.31
C SER A 15 3.25 -9.88 -7.17
N TYR A 16 2.93 -9.56 -5.90
CA TYR A 16 3.53 -10.20 -4.70
C TYR A 16 2.75 -11.40 -4.20
N VAL A 17 1.43 -11.35 -4.32
CA VAL A 17 0.53 -12.41 -3.86
C VAL A 17 0.09 -13.27 -5.03
N ASP A 18 0.30 -12.78 -6.24
CA ASP A 18 0.00 -13.43 -7.51
C ASP A 18 1.03 -14.53 -7.83
N ASN A 19 1.13 -15.46 -6.90
CA ASN A 19 1.65 -16.75 -7.26
C ASN A 19 0.54 -17.47 -8.06
N GLU A 20 0.90 -18.25 -9.07
CA GLU A 20 -0.01 -19.14 -9.84
C GLU A 20 -1.02 -19.88 -8.93
N LEU A 21 -0.70 -20.05 -7.64
CA LEU A 21 -1.51 -20.71 -6.63
C LEU A 21 -2.74 -19.92 -6.17
N LEU A 22 -2.67 -18.58 -6.06
CA LEU A 22 -3.82 -17.76 -5.68
C LEU A 22 -4.78 -17.59 -6.85
N ASN A 23 -4.27 -17.26 -8.01
CA ASN A 23 -5.07 -17.13 -9.24
C ASN A 23 -5.79 -18.41 -9.66
N GLN A 24 -5.24 -19.58 -9.32
CA GLN A 24 -5.89 -20.86 -9.59
C GLN A 24 -6.96 -21.27 -8.56
N ARG A 25 -6.99 -20.64 -7.37
CA ARG A 25 -7.85 -21.07 -6.26
C ARG A 25 -8.92 -20.07 -5.88
N ILE A 26 -8.59 -18.78 -5.82
CA ILE A 26 -9.51 -17.71 -5.44
C ILE A 26 -8.99 -16.35 -5.93
N SER A 27 -9.87 -15.48 -6.43
CA SER A 27 -9.50 -14.13 -6.83
C SER A 27 -9.60 -13.15 -5.66
N PHE A 28 -8.92 -12.00 -5.76
CA PHE A 28 -9.06 -10.90 -4.79
C PHE A 28 -10.49 -10.36 -4.73
N GLU A 29 -11.20 -10.35 -5.85
CA GLU A 29 -12.61 -9.96 -5.91
C GLU A 29 -13.49 -10.91 -5.11
N GLU A 30 -13.29 -12.22 -5.27
CA GLU A 30 -14.02 -13.24 -4.51
C GLU A 30 -13.72 -13.15 -3.01
N LEU A 31 -12.44 -12.97 -2.63
CA LEU A 31 -12.06 -12.72 -1.22
C LEU A 31 -12.76 -11.47 -0.67
N THR A 32 -12.78 -10.38 -1.44
CA THR A 32 -13.44 -9.13 -1.03
C THR A 32 -14.94 -9.34 -0.82
N ILE A 33 -15.60 -10.06 -1.70
CA ILE A 33 -17.02 -10.38 -1.59
C ILE A 33 -17.29 -11.23 -0.33
N ILE A 34 -16.47 -12.26 -0.09
CA ILE A 34 -16.61 -13.11 1.11
C ILE A 34 -16.48 -12.27 2.38
N VAL A 35 -15.46 -11.42 2.47
CA VAL A 35 -15.23 -10.57 3.65
C VAL A 35 -16.39 -9.58 3.86
N LEU A 36 -16.84 -8.93 2.78
CA LEU A 36 -17.96 -7.99 2.83
C LEU A 36 -19.25 -8.65 3.32
N ASP A 37 -19.58 -9.82 2.78
CA ASP A 37 -20.79 -10.54 3.12
C ASP A 37 -20.78 -10.96 4.59
N GLU A 38 -19.72 -11.62 5.06
CA GLU A 38 -19.64 -12.12 6.43
C GLU A 38 -19.59 -10.98 7.46
N CYS A 39 -18.88 -9.90 7.16
CA CYS A 39 -18.89 -8.70 8.02
C CYS A 39 -20.29 -8.08 8.09
N ARG A 40 -21.02 -8.01 6.97
CA ARG A 40 -22.39 -7.48 6.93
C ARG A 40 -23.35 -8.37 7.71
N GLU A 41 -23.28 -9.69 7.53
CA GLU A 41 -24.12 -10.66 8.23
C GLU A 41 -23.83 -10.65 9.74
N GLY A 42 -22.57 -10.51 10.13
CA GLY A 42 -22.14 -10.35 11.51
C GLY A 42 -22.42 -8.97 12.13
N GLY A 43 -23.00 -8.04 11.36
CA GLY A 43 -23.32 -6.68 11.82
C GLY A 43 -22.09 -5.77 11.99
N LEU A 44 -20.93 -6.16 11.49
CA LEU A 44 -19.68 -5.42 11.60
C LEU A 44 -19.55 -4.44 10.42
N LYS A 45 -19.48 -3.14 10.74
CA LYS A 45 -19.25 -2.08 9.75
C LYS A 45 -17.79 -1.71 9.70
N LEU A 46 -17.14 -2.02 8.59
CA LEU A 46 -15.75 -1.68 8.32
C LEU A 46 -15.68 -0.69 7.15
N SER A 47 -14.67 0.18 7.16
CA SER A 47 -14.37 1.03 5.99
C SER A 47 -13.79 0.19 4.86
N ASP A 48 -13.92 0.67 3.61
CA ASP A 48 -13.37 -0.01 2.43
C ASP A 48 -11.86 -0.29 2.57
N PHE A 49 -11.13 0.66 3.13
CA PHE A 49 -9.70 0.51 3.42
C PHE A 49 -9.40 -0.64 4.40
N VAL A 50 -10.23 -0.78 5.45
CA VAL A 50 -10.08 -1.88 6.43
C VAL A 50 -10.37 -3.23 5.78
N ILE A 51 -11.38 -3.30 4.92
CA ILE A 51 -11.73 -4.50 4.17
C ILE A 51 -10.58 -4.91 3.24
N GLN A 52 -10.00 -3.96 2.51
CA GLN A 52 -8.86 -4.21 1.64
C GLN A 52 -7.66 -4.79 2.41
N ASN A 53 -7.31 -4.18 3.54
CA ASN A 53 -6.24 -4.71 4.39
C ASN A 53 -6.53 -6.13 4.89
N LEU A 54 -7.77 -6.40 5.29
CA LEU A 54 -8.16 -7.73 5.76
C LEU A 54 -8.06 -8.77 4.64
N VAL A 55 -8.50 -8.42 3.43
CA VAL A 55 -8.35 -9.29 2.24
C VAL A 55 -6.89 -9.63 1.97
N ILE A 56 -5.98 -8.66 2.09
CA ILE A 56 -4.54 -8.87 1.95
C ILE A 56 -4.03 -9.85 3.01
N HIS A 57 -4.43 -9.67 4.27
CA HIS A 57 -4.02 -10.58 5.35
C HIS A 57 -4.52 -12.00 5.14
N ILE A 58 -5.73 -12.18 4.61
CA ILE A 58 -6.25 -13.51 4.25
C ILE A 58 -5.47 -14.11 3.08
N ALA A 59 -5.15 -13.32 2.06
CA ALA A 59 -4.34 -13.77 0.92
C ALA A 59 -2.93 -14.21 1.37
N LEU A 60 -2.31 -13.45 2.28
CA LEU A 60 -1.02 -13.82 2.89
C LEU A 60 -1.14 -15.06 3.78
N ALA A 61 -2.27 -15.27 4.46
CA ALA A 61 -2.54 -16.49 5.22
C ALA A 61 -2.63 -17.72 4.29
N ILE A 62 -3.33 -17.60 3.15
CA ILE A 62 -3.40 -18.65 2.12
C ILE A 62 -1.98 -19.03 1.65
N ARG A 63 -1.16 -18.03 1.32
CA ARG A 63 0.21 -18.25 0.87
C ARG A 63 1.05 -18.89 1.98
N ARG A 64 0.97 -18.38 3.21
CA ARG A 64 1.69 -18.92 4.37
C ARG A 64 1.42 -20.40 4.58
N ILE A 65 0.15 -20.81 4.58
CA ILE A 65 -0.24 -22.21 4.75
C ILE A 65 0.26 -23.06 3.58
N THR A 66 0.10 -22.58 2.36
CA THR A 66 0.49 -23.31 1.14
C THR A 66 2.00 -23.53 1.06
N GLU A 67 2.80 -22.57 1.51
CA GLU A 67 4.27 -22.64 1.54
C GLU A 67 4.81 -23.32 2.82
N GLY A 68 3.94 -23.74 3.75
CA GLY A 68 4.33 -24.47 4.96
C GLY A 68 4.83 -23.60 6.11
N PHE A 69 4.65 -22.28 6.03
CA PHE A 69 4.89 -21.37 7.15
C PHE A 69 3.80 -21.50 8.22
N LYS A 70 4.13 -21.16 9.45
CA LYS A 70 3.24 -21.35 10.60
C LYS A 70 3.03 -20.08 11.40
N ILE A 71 1.91 -20.05 12.12
CA ILE A 71 1.67 -19.15 13.26
C ILE A 71 1.74 -20.01 14.52
N SER A 72 2.42 -19.52 15.56
CA SER A 72 2.34 -20.15 16.88
C SER A 72 0.98 -19.85 17.53
N SER A 73 0.48 -20.80 18.33
CA SER A 73 -0.78 -20.60 19.09
C SER A 73 -0.63 -19.44 20.08
N LEU A 74 -1.72 -18.67 20.24
CA LEU A 74 -1.90 -17.78 21.39
C LEU A 74 -2.01 -18.63 22.65
N GLU A 75 -1.28 -18.27 23.73
CA GLU A 75 -1.55 -18.87 25.02
C GLU A 75 -2.97 -18.51 25.44
N GLU A 76 -3.82 -19.53 25.63
CA GLU A 76 -5.29 -19.43 25.71
C GLU A 76 -5.84 -18.53 26.84
N ASP A 77 -5.03 -18.17 27.83
CA ASP A 77 -5.51 -17.55 29.07
C ASP A 77 -5.65 -16.03 29.06
N GLU A 78 -5.07 -15.31 28.10
CA GLU A 78 -5.00 -13.83 28.21
C GLU A 78 -6.08 -13.06 27.42
N LEU A 79 -6.63 -13.56 26.32
CA LEU A 79 -7.48 -12.75 25.43
C LEU A 79 -8.94 -13.18 25.33
N ASN A 80 -9.33 -14.35 25.81
CA ASN A 80 -10.70 -14.89 25.78
C ASN A 80 -11.40 -14.70 24.40
N LEU A 81 -10.66 -14.91 23.30
CA LEU A 81 -11.11 -14.66 21.93
C LEU A 81 -12.34 -15.48 21.54
N ARG A 82 -12.51 -16.65 22.17
CA ARG A 82 -13.53 -17.65 21.79
C ARG A 82 -14.97 -17.14 21.92
N GLU A 83 -15.23 -16.18 22.80
CA GLU A 83 -16.57 -15.65 23.07
C GLU A 83 -16.89 -14.37 22.27
N LEU A 84 -15.95 -13.87 21.48
CA LEU A 84 -16.12 -12.61 20.77
C LEU A 84 -16.91 -12.79 19.46
N PRO A 85 -17.84 -11.88 19.14
CA PRO A 85 -18.58 -11.91 17.89
C PRO A 85 -17.66 -11.84 16.66
N GLU A 86 -16.56 -11.10 16.76
CA GLU A 86 -15.54 -10.99 15.70
C GLU A 86 -14.91 -12.35 15.36
N ARG A 87 -14.79 -13.24 16.34
CA ARG A 87 -14.27 -14.60 16.11
C ARG A 87 -15.22 -15.45 15.28
N GLN A 88 -16.53 -15.28 15.48
CA GLN A 88 -17.52 -15.98 14.66
C GLN A 88 -17.46 -15.50 13.21
N ILE A 89 -17.27 -14.19 13.00
CA ILE A 89 -17.10 -13.60 11.66
C ILE A 89 -15.81 -14.12 11.02
N ALA A 90 -14.68 -14.12 11.73
CA ALA A 90 -13.41 -14.65 11.25
C ALA A 90 -13.52 -16.13 10.83
N ASP A 91 -14.15 -16.94 11.66
CA ASP A 91 -14.37 -18.36 11.40
C ASP A 91 -15.26 -18.58 10.15
N SER A 92 -16.34 -17.79 10.00
CA SER A 92 -17.21 -17.83 8.83
C SER A 92 -16.48 -17.42 7.54
N ILE A 93 -15.68 -16.34 7.59
CA ILE A 93 -14.85 -15.92 6.46
C ILE A 93 -13.91 -17.07 6.04
N LEU A 94 -13.12 -17.60 6.97
CA LEU A 94 -12.11 -18.62 6.66
C LEU A 94 -12.76 -19.95 6.24
N LYS A 95 -13.94 -20.32 6.74
CA LYS A 95 -14.70 -21.47 6.25
C LYS A 95 -15.12 -21.30 4.78
N ARG A 96 -15.62 -20.13 4.39
CA ARG A 96 -15.97 -19.87 2.96
C ARG A 96 -14.73 -19.90 2.08
N VAL A 97 -13.65 -19.28 2.53
CA VAL A 97 -12.37 -19.32 1.81
C VAL A 97 -11.84 -20.75 1.69
N SER A 98 -11.96 -21.56 2.74
CA SER A 98 -11.60 -22.98 2.72
C SER A 98 -12.37 -23.78 1.66
N VAL A 99 -13.67 -23.51 1.50
CA VAL A 99 -14.49 -24.15 0.46
C VAL A 99 -13.99 -23.81 -0.95
N SER A 100 -13.68 -22.55 -1.21
CA SER A 100 -13.19 -22.09 -2.54
C SER A 100 -11.77 -22.59 -2.82
N THR A 101 -10.87 -22.53 -1.83
CA THR A 101 -9.42 -22.81 -2.02
C THR A 101 -9.04 -24.26 -1.80
N LYS A 102 -9.87 -25.04 -1.10
CA LYS A 102 -9.55 -26.39 -0.59
C LYS A 102 -8.35 -26.41 0.38
N ILE A 103 -8.18 -25.30 1.11
CA ILE A 103 -7.15 -25.16 2.15
C ILE A 103 -7.86 -25.19 3.51
N ASP A 104 -7.36 -26.04 4.42
CA ASP A 104 -7.82 -26.05 5.81
C ASP A 104 -7.03 -25.00 6.60
N PHE A 105 -7.76 -24.07 7.21
CA PHE A 105 -7.18 -23.04 8.06
C PHE A 105 -7.10 -23.53 9.51
N PRO A 106 -5.91 -23.58 10.11
CA PRO A 106 -5.77 -23.92 11.52
C PRO A 106 -6.39 -22.83 12.42
N VAL A 107 -6.64 -23.18 13.68
CA VAL A 107 -7.30 -22.30 14.65
C VAL A 107 -6.50 -20.99 14.88
N GLU A 108 -5.21 -21.05 14.77
CA GLU A 108 -4.28 -19.93 14.92
C GLU A 108 -4.52 -18.85 13.84
N GLU A 109 -4.89 -19.25 12.63
CA GLU A 109 -5.27 -18.30 11.56
C GLU A 109 -6.62 -17.65 11.84
N VAL A 110 -7.59 -18.40 12.42
CA VAL A 110 -8.87 -17.83 12.86
C VAL A 110 -8.63 -16.78 13.95
N ASP A 111 -7.79 -17.08 14.92
CA ASP A 111 -7.44 -16.17 16.00
C ASP A 111 -6.71 -14.93 15.47
N TYR A 112 -5.81 -15.10 14.50
CA TYR A 112 -5.11 -14.00 13.83
C TYR A 112 -6.07 -13.05 13.09
N ILE A 113 -6.99 -13.58 12.30
CA ILE A 113 -8.02 -12.76 11.61
C ILE A 113 -8.96 -12.12 12.63
N THR A 114 -9.29 -12.80 13.73
CA THR A 114 -10.08 -12.24 14.83
C THR A 114 -9.40 -10.99 15.41
N LEU A 115 -8.11 -11.05 15.69
CA LEU A 115 -7.36 -9.88 16.19
C LEU A 115 -7.40 -8.70 15.21
N HIS A 116 -7.33 -8.97 13.90
CA HIS A 116 -7.49 -7.93 12.89
C HIS A 116 -8.90 -7.32 12.89
N LEU A 117 -9.94 -8.10 13.09
CA LEU A 117 -11.31 -7.59 13.19
C LEU A 117 -11.52 -6.75 14.46
N ILE A 118 -11.02 -7.20 15.61
CA ILE A 118 -11.15 -6.50 16.88
C ILE A 118 -10.43 -5.15 16.86
N SER A 119 -9.23 -5.09 16.29
CA SER A 119 -8.45 -3.83 16.22
C SER A 119 -9.17 -2.72 15.46
N LYS A 120 -10.21 -3.06 14.70
CA LYS A 120 -10.94 -2.18 13.79
C LYS A 120 -12.43 -2.04 14.12
N SER A 121 -12.95 -2.85 15.04
CA SER A 121 -14.31 -2.69 15.55
C SER A 121 -14.33 -1.57 16.61
N HIS A 122 -14.92 -0.42 16.26
CA HIS A 122 -15.13 0.66 17.20
C HIS A 122 -16.02 0.19 18.36
N GLY A 123 -15.45 0.08 19.55
CA GLY A 123 -16.21 -0.17 20.78
C GLY A 123 -15.71 -1.27 21.71
N ASN A 124 -14.75 -2.09 21.33
CA ASN A 124 -14.19 -3.09 22.23
C ASN A 124 -12.88 -2.59 22.87
N ALA A 125 -13.04 -1.94 24.02
CA ALA A 125 -11.95 -1.46 24.90
C ALA A 125 -11.09 -2.59 25.52
N ARG A 126 -11.15 -3.81 24.98
CA ARG A 126 -10.54 -4.99 25.63
C ARG A 126 -9.10 -5.30 25.18
N CYS A 127 -8.66 -4.79 24.02
CA CYS A 127 -7.35 -5.17 23.51
C CYS A 127 -6.30 -4.05 23.61
N ILE A 128 -6.63 -2.82 23.24
CA ILE A 128 -5.74 -1.66 23.39
C ILE A 128 -6.61 -0.48 23.77
N SER A 129 -6.26 0.24 24.85
CA SER A 129 -7.02 1.40 25.28
C SER A 129 -6.99 2.50 24.21
N GLU A 130 -8.07 3.30 24.12
CA GLU A 130 -8.13 4.47 23.21
C GLU A 130 -6.93 5.40 23.40
N LYS A 131 -6.50 5.57 24.66
CA LYS A 131 -5.32 6.38 25.00
C LYS A 131 -4.03 5.81 24.41
N MET A 132 -3.86 4.48 24.39
CA MET A 132 -2.71 3.83 23.80
C MET A 132 -2.74 3.93 22.27
N GLN A 133 -3.92 3.77 21.66
CA GLN A 133 -4.07 3.93 20.20
C GLN A 133 -3.74 5.37 19.78
N GLU A 134 -4.19 6.38 20.52
CA GLU A 134 -3.88 7.78 20.23
C GLU A 134 -2.39 8.08 20.42
N SER A 135 -1.77 7.54 21.47
CA SER A 135 -0.32 7.65 21.66
C SER A 135 0.45 7.04 20.50
N MET A 136 0.08 5.81 20.09
CA MET A 136 0.71 5.11 18.98
C MET A 136 0.50 5.84 17.65
N ARG A 137 -0.68 6.43 17.44
CA ARG A 137 -0.96 7.29 16.27
C ARG A 137 -0.01 8.47 16.19
N GLN A 138 0.20 9.17 17.31
CA GLN A 138 1.11 10.31 17.38
C GLN A 138 2.56 9.86 17.11
N GLU A 139 3.00 8.76 17.72
CA GLU A 139 4.32 8.17 17.46
C GLU A 139 4.53 7.83 15.99
N LEU A 140 3.51 7.29 15.32
CA LEU A 140 3.52 7.00 13.89
C LEU A 140 3.69 8.26 13.05
N ILE A 141 2.86 9.28 13.29
CA ILE A 141 2.90 10.54 12.53
C ILE A 141 4.28 11.19 12.69
N ASP A 142 4.77 11.29 13.93
CA ASP A 142 6.09 11.89 14.21
C ASP A 142 7.23 11.04 13.63
N GLY A 143 7.10 9.70 13.70
CA GLY A 143 8.08 8.77 13.18
C GLY A 143 8.18 8.83 11.66
N ILE A 144 7.07 8.66 10.96
CA ILE A 144 7.01 8.73 9.50
C ILE A 144 7.52 10.10 9.01
N GLY A 145 7.12 11.20 9.68
CA GLY A 145 7.57 12.54 9.33
C GLY A 145 9.09 12.74 9.41
N LYS A 146 9.78 11.97 10.28
CA LYS A 146 11.25 12.01 10.43
C LYS A 146 11.99 11.15 9.41
N ILE A 147 11.42 10.00 9.04
CA ILE A 147 12.10 9.02 8.20
C ILE A 147 11.79 9.19 6.71
N ASP A 148 10.58 9.68 6.37
CA ASP A 148 10.16 9.80 4.99
C ASP A 148 9.15 10.95 4.79
N SER A 149 9.62 12.04 4.18
CA SER A 149 8.80 13.22 3.92
C SER A 149 7.78 13.04 2.79
N GLU A 150 7.98 12.06 1.89
CA GLU A 150 7.10 11.85 0.74
C GLU A 150 5.75 11.26 1.16
N VAL A 151 5.77 10.31 2.09
CA VAL A 151 4.56 9.59 2.53
C VAL A 151 4.03 10.06 3.89
N LYS A 152 4.61 11.09 4.49
CA LYS A 152 4.23 11.59 5.83
C LYS A 152 2.77 11.98 5.99
N ASN A 153 2.11 12.37 4.90
CA ASN A 153 0.69 12.78 4.89
C ASN A 153 -0.22 11.70 4.28
N ASP A 154 0.30 10.51 4.01
CA ASP A 154 -0.52 9.41 3.48
C ASP A 154 -1.41 8.84 4.59
N PHE A 155 -2.69 9.21 4.55
CA PHE A 155 -3.70 8.78 5.51
C PHE A 155 -3.82 7.25 5.55
N GLN A 156 -3.76 6.59 4.39
CA GLN A 156 -3.89 5.13 4.30
C GLN A 156 -2.69 4.41 4.92
N LEU A 157 -1.48 4.99 4.80
CA LEU A 157 -0.29 4.47 5.48
C LEU A 157 -0.46 4.54 7.01
N ILE A 158 -0.86 5.72 7.52
CA ILE A 158 -1.03 5.94 8.96
C ILE A 158 -2.09 5.01 9.55
N GLU A 159 -3.28 4.94 8.95
CA GLU A 159 -4.36 4.09 9.44
C GLU A 159 -4.04 2.59 9.30
N GLY A 160 -3.42 2.20 8.18
CA GLY A 160 -3.01 0.82 7.96
C GLY A 160 -1.97 0.36 8.95
N LEU A 161 -0.93 1.18 9.17
CA LEU A 161 0.09 0.89 10.17
C LEU A 161 -0.47 0.90 11.60
N LEU A 162 -1.32 1.86 11.96
CA LEU A 162 -1.94 1.90 13.29
C LEU A 162 -2.71 0.60 13.57
N ALA A 163 -3.51 0.15 12.62
CA ALA A 163 -4.26 -1.08 12.75
C ALA A 163 -3.34 -2.31 12.84
N HIS A 164 -2.29 -2.37 11.99
CA HIS A 164 -1.32 -3.47 11.99
C HIS A 164 -0.50 -3.50 13.29
N LEU A 165 0.05 -2.37 13.70
CA LEU A 165 0.87 -2.26 14.90
C LEU A 165 0.07 -2.52 16.17
N SER A 166 -1.23 -2.19 16.19
CA SER A 166 -2.13 -2.52 17.30
C SER A 166 -2.26 -4.05 17.48
N THR A 167 -2.49 -4.78 16.38
CA THR A 167 -2.52 -6.25 16.42
C THR A 167 -1.15 -6.87 16.70
N MET A 168 -0.09 -6.25 16.16
CA MET A 168 1.29 -6.69 16.44
C MET A 168 1.62 -6.56 17.93
N LEU A 169 1.27 -5.47 18.58
CA LEU A 169 1.51 -5.28 20.01
C LEU A 169 0.86 -6.39 20.84
N ILE A 170 -0.41 -6.72 20.56
CA ILE A 170 -1.11 -7.82 21.25
C ILE A 170 -0.36 -9.16 21.05
N ARG A 171 0.10 -9.44 19.83
CA ARG A 171 0.88 -10.66 19.55
C ARG A 171 2.21 -10.68 20.29
N LEU A 172 2.93 -9.56 20.33
CA LEU A 172 4.21 -9.45 21.01
C LEU A 172 4.07 -9.66 22.52
N GLU A 173 3.04 -9.08 23.15
CA GLU A 173 2.70 -9.30 24.55
C GLU A 173 2.35 -10.76 24.82
N GLY A 174 1.57 -11.38 23.94
CA GLY A 174 1.23 -12.82 23.98
C GLY A 174 2.33 -13.76 23.47
N LYS A 175 3.54 -13.24 23.12
CA LYS A 175 4.67 -14.00 22.57
C LYS A 175 4.32 -14.86 21.33
N VAL A 176 3.36 -14.42 20.54
CA VAL A 176 2.96 -15.09 19.31
C VAL A 176 3.92 -14.74 18.19
N VAL A 177 4.50 -15.74 17.58
CA VAL A 177 5.38 -15.60 16.42
C VAL A 177 4.56 -15.74 15.15
N LEU A 178 4.68 -14.76 14.27
CA LEU A 178 4.04 -14.74 12.95
C LEU A 178 5.13 -14.84 11.87
N GLU A 179 5.10 -15.89 11.08
CA GLU A 179 5.99 -16.03 9.93
C GLU A 179 5.42 -15.30 8.72
N ASN A 180 6.31 -14.69 7.91
CA ASN A 180 5.93 -13.97 6.71
C ASN A 180 6.62 -14.58 5.48
N PRO A 181 5.85 -15.13 4.54
CA PRO A 181 6.39 -15.77 3.34
C PRO A 181 7.14 -14.82 2.41
N LEU A 182 6.91 -13.51 2.54
CA LEU A 182 7.56 -12.48 1.72
C LEU A 182 8.85 -11.92 2.32
N THR A 183 9.25 -12.32 3.53
CA THR A 183 10.39 -11.70 4.24
C THR A 183 11.66 -11.69 3.41
N VAL A 184 12.05 -12.83 2.84
CA VAL A 184 13.28 -12.95 2.05
C VAL A 184 13.21 -12.13 0.77
N GLU A 185 12.06 -12.13 0.13
CA GLU A 185 11.82 -11.38 -1.10
C GLU A 185 11.89 -9.86 -0.86
N ILE A 186 11.25 -9.37 0.22
CA ILE A 186 11.25 -7.95 0.58
C ILE A 186 12.66 -7.50 0.93
N GLN A 187 13.39 -8.27 1.75
CA GLN A 187 14.78 -7.93 2.09
C GLN A 187 15.69 -7.86 0.87
N LYS A 188 15.49 -8.73 -0.10
CA LYS A 188 16.32 -8.80 -1.30
C LYS A 188 15.97 -7.72 -2.33
N ASN A 189 14.68 -7.54 -2.61
CA ASN A 189 14.21 -6.73 -3.74
C ASN A 189 13.81 -5.31 -3.32
N TYR A 190 13.50 -5.10 -2.03
CA TYR A 190 13.02 -3.83 -1.46
C TYR A 190 13.74 -3.48 -0.15
N PRO A 191 15.08 -3.53 -0.12
CA PRO A 191 15.87 -3.28 1.10
C PRO A 191 15.58 -1.90 1.70
N ASP A 192 15.31 -0.88 0.88
CA ASP A 192 15.00 0.47 1.35
C ASP A 192 13.68 0.49 2.13
N MET A 193 12.67 -0.23 1.69
CA MET A 193 11.37 -0.31 2.38
C MET A 193 11.49 -1.10 3.68
N PHE A 194 12.29 -2.17 3.67
CA PHE A 194 12.59 -2.92 4.88
C PHE A 194 13.33 -2.05 5.91
N GLN A 195 14.30 -1.26 5.46
CA GLN A 195 15.05 -0.33 6.31
C GLN A 195 14.16 0.78 6.89
N LEU A 196 13.23 1.35 6.09
CA LEU A 196 12.26 2.33 6.59
C LEU A 196 11.38 1.74 7.69
N ALA A 197 10.91 0.50 7.50
CA ALA A 197 10.12 -0.21 8.50
C ALA A 197 10.90 -0.43 9.80
N GLU A 198 12.15 -0.86 9.71
CA GLU A 198 13.03 -1.06 10.86
C GLU A 198 13.33 0.25 11.60
N GLN A 199 13.61 1.33 10.87
CA GLN A 199 13.80 2.65 11.44
C GLN A 199 12.56 3.14 12.18
N LEU A 200 11.36 2.97 11.60
CA LEU A 200 10.12 3.38 12.23
C LEU A 200 9.93 2.74 13.59
N VAL A 201 9.98 1.42 13.68
CA VAL A 201 9.75 0.71 14.96
C VAL A 201 10.86 0.98 15.98
N THR A 202 12.08 1.23 15.53
CA THR A 202 13.21 1.58 16.40
C THR A 202 13.00 2.93 17.09
N ILE A 203 12.38 3.91 16.42
CA ILE A 203 12.14 5.23 16.97
C ILE A 203 10.81 5.33 17.74
N MET A 204 9.90 4.35 17.61
CA MET A 204 8.63 4.34 18.33
C MET A 204 8.80 3.84 19.77
N PRO A 205 8.51 4.68 20.79
CA PRO A 205 8.62 4.28 22.20
C PRO A 205 7.85 3.01 22.52
N THR A 206 6.67 2.82 21.93
CA THR A 206 5.80 1.65 22.17
C THR A 206 6.52 0.33 21.92
N PHE A 207 7.46 0.26 20.95
CA PHE A 207 8.12 -1.00 20.57
C PHE A 207 9.55 -1.16 21.08
N GLN A 208 10.11 -0.20 21.80
CA GLN A 208 11.51 -0.24 22.28
C GLN A 208 11.81 -1.39 23.24
N SER A 209 10.80 -1.92 23.95
CA SER A 209 10.95 -3.05 24.86
C SER A 209 10.87 -4.42 24.18
N PHE A 210 10.50 -4.46 22.89
CA PHE A 210 10.31 -5.69 22.14
C PHE A 210 11.46 -5.95 21.16
N SER A 211 11.83 -7.20 20.98
CA SER A 211 12.74 -7.64 19.93
C SER A 211 11.92 -8.11 18.74
N LEU A 212 11.84 -7.28 17.69
CA LEU A 212 11.06 -7.58 16.50
C LEU A 212 11.81 -8.53 15.58
N THR A 213 11.10 -9.50 15.04
CA THR A 213 11.67 -10.43 14.05
C THR A 213 11.70 -9.77 12.64
N PRO A 214 12.56 -10.25 11.74
CA PRO A 214 12.51 -9.81 10.33
C PRO A 214 11.14 -10.00 9.67
N ASN A 215 10.37 -10.99 10.12
CA ASN A 215 9.01 -11.23 9.62
C ASN A 215 8.06 -10.08 9.95
N GLU A 216 8.09 -9.57 11.19
CA GLU A 216 7.27 -8.42 11.59
C GLU A 216 7.69 -7.15 10.84
N ILE A 217 8.99 -6.92 10.67
CA ILE A 217 9.51 -5.79 9.88
C ILE A 217 9.04 -5.87 8.42
N ALA A 218 9.04 -7.06 7.84
CA ALA A 218 8.59 -7.27 6.46
C ALA A 218 7.08 -6.95 6.29
N TYR A 219 6.23 -7.26 7.27
CA TYR A 219 4.83 -6.86 7.24
C TYR A 219 4.65 -5.32 7.28
N ILE A 220 5.46 -4.63 8.08
CA ILE A 220 5.45 -3.16 8.12
C ILE A 220 5.96 -2.58 6.79
N ALA A 221 7.00 -3.19 6.21
CA ALA A 221 7.55 -2.77 4.93
C ALA A 221 6.51 -2.81 3.79
N LEU A 222 5.59 -3.78 3.79
CA LEU A 222 4.49 -3.84 2.82
C LEU A 222 3.62 -2.57 2.84
N HIS A 223 3.37 -1.99 4.00
CA HIS A 223 2.62 -0.73 4.12
C HIS A 223 3.37 0.44 3.49
N PHE A 224 4.70 0.51 3.68
CA PHE A 224 5.53 1.52 3.02
C PHE A 224 5.59 1.34 1.50
N MET A 225 5.69 0.10 1.03
CA MET A 225 5.67 -0.21 -0.40
C MET A 225 4.37 0.29 -1.04
N ALA A 226 3.21 0.00 -0.41
CA ALA A 226 1.92 0.49 -0.86
C ALA A 226 1.83 2.02 -0.89
N ALA A 227 2.34 2.70 0.14
CA ALA A 227 2.35 4.15 0.20
C ALA A 227 3.24 4.77 -0.88
N LYS A 228 4.41 4.17 -1.14
CA LYS A 228 5.31 4.65 -2.21
C LYS A 228 4.71 4.49 -3.60
N GLU A 229 3.97 3.41 -3.86
CA GLU A 229 3.26 3.26 -5.14
C GLU A 229 2.18 4.34 -5.28
N ARG A 230 1.34 4.57 -4.27
CA ARG A 230 0.36 5.67 -4.30
C ARG A 230 1.01 7.04 -4.49
N TYR A 231 2.14 7.28 -3.84
CA TYR A 231 2.88 8.53 -4.01
C TYR A 231 3.38 8.72 -5.45
N LYS A 232 3.91 7.65 -6.08
CA LYS A 232 4.34 7.68 -7.49
C LYS A 232 3.16 7.94 -8.42
N GLU A 233 2.01 7.29 -8.20
CA GLU A 233 0.79 7.49 -8.99
C GLU A 233 0.24 8.92 -8.89
N GLN A 234 0.37 9.54 -7.71
CA GLN A 234 -0.08 10.92 -7.49
C GLN A 234 0.91 11.96 -8.01
N ARG A 235 2.17 11.58 -8.21
CA ARG A 235 3.22 12.47 -8.70
C ARG A 235 3.05 12.70 -10.20
N LYS A 236 2.63 13.91 -10.55
CA LYS A 236 2.69 14.37 -11.94
C LYS A 236 4.11 14.84 -12.25
N TYR A 237 4.61 14.45 -13.42
CA TYR A 237 5.88 14.94 -13.92
C TYR A 237 5.76 16.39 -14.38
N ASN A 238 6.64 17.26 -13.96
CA ASN A 238 6.73 18.63 -14.44
C ASN A 238 7.38 18.65 -15.82
N VAL A 239 6.63 19.08 -16.83
CA VAL A 239 7.05 19.03 -18.22
C VAL A 239 7.16 20.43 -18.78
N LEU A 240 8.28 20.72 -19.43
CA LEU A 240 8.44 21.91 -20.26
C LEU A 240 8.11 21.58 -21.71
N VAL A 241 7.18 22.30 -22.29
CA VAL A 241 6.81 22.12 -23.69
C VAL A 241 7.53 23.18 -24.52
N ILE A 242 8.27 22.75 -25.57
CA ILE A 242 9.01 23.62 -26.48
C ILE A 242 8.41 23.50 -27.88
N CYS A 243 7.97 24.61 -28.43
CA CYS A 243 7.38 24.64 -29.76
C CYS A 243 8.14 25.56 -30.71
N ALA A 244 8.06 25.26 -32.01
CA ALA A 244 8.42 26.23 -33.04
C ALA A 244 7.53 27.47 -32.96
N THR A 245 7.99 28.55 -33.54
CA THR A 245 7.32 29.85 -33.53
C THR A 245 5.90 29.82 -34.06
N GLY A 246 4.90 29.77 -33.20
CA GLY A 246 3.51 29.88 -33.56
C GLY A 246 2.57 29.60 -32.40
N TYR A 247 1.80 30.60 -31.97
CA TYR A 247 0.83 30.48 -30.89
C TYR A 247 -0.15 29.31 -31.09
N GLY A 248 -0.61 29.11 -32.35
CA GLY A 248 -1.57 28.08 -32.69
C GLY A 248 -1.04 26.65 -32.53
N SER A 249 0.21 26.38 -32.98
CA SER A 249 0.83 25.07 -32.86
C SER A 249 1.15 24.71 -31.40
N ALA A 250 1.60 25.72 -30.64
CA ALA A 250 1.85 25.55 -29.21
C ALA A 250 0.57 25.21 -28.42
N GLN A 251 -0.54 25.89 -28.72
CA GLN A 251 -1.83 25.60 -28.09
C GLN A 251 -2.39 24.22 -28.50
N MET A 252 -2.21 23.83 -29.75
CA MET A 252 -2.63 22.52 -30.24
C MET A 252 -1.89 21.41 -29.49
N LEU A 253 -0.54 21.47 -29.46
CA LEU A 253 0.27 20.48 -28.75
C LEU A 253 -0.07 20.46 -27.27
N LYS A 254 -0.17 21.61 -26.60
CA LYS A 254 -0.59 21.70 -25.21
C LYS A 254 -1.94 21.01 -24.97
N SER A 255 -2.93 21.25 -25.82
CA SER A 255 -4.26 20.65 -25.66
C SER A 255 -4.21 19.15 -25.82
N ARG A 256 -3.43 18.63 -26.77
CA ARG A 256 -3.25 17.19 -26.97
C ARG A 256 -2.55 16.54 -25.78
N ILE A 257 -1.45 17.13 -25.31
CA ILE A 257 -0.72 16.66 -24.13
C ILE A 257 -1.65 16.60 -22.90
N VAL A 258 -2.47 17.63 -22.67
CA VAL A 258 -3.40 17.64 -21.54
C VAL A 258 -4.49 16.59 -21.70
N ALA A 259 -4.99 16.38 -22.91
CA ALA A 259 -6.04 15.37 -23.17
C ALA A 259 -5.53 13.94 -22.97
N GLU A 260 -4.34 13.62 -23.46
CA GLU A 260 -3.79 12.26 -23.45
C GLU A 260 -3.02 11.95 -22.16
N LEU A 261 -2.24 12.92 -21.66
CA LEU A 261 -1.28 12.69 -20.57
C LEU A 261 -1.56 13.53 -19.31
N GLY A 262 -2.67 14.29 -19.26
CA GLY A 262 -2.95 15.23 -18.16
C GLY A 262 -3.08 14.58 -16.79
N ASN A 263 -3.28 13.27 -16.72
CA ASN A 263 -3.26 12.51 -15.46
C ASN A 263 -1.82 12.27 -14.95
N LEU A 264 -0.83 12.19 -15.85
CA LEU A 264 0.55 11.83 -15.56
C LEU A 264 1.49 13.04 -15.47
N ILE A 265 1.14 14.13 -16.14
CA ILE A 265 2.03 15.27 -16.26
C ILE A 265 1.38 16.60 -15.86
N LEU A 266 2.23 17.54 -15.46
CA LEU A 266 1.91 18.94 -15.23
C LEU A 266 2.75 19.77 -16.19
N ILE A 267 2.11 20.51 -17.11
CA ILE A 267 2.82 21.44 -17.99
C ILE A 267 3.22 22.66 -17.16
N ALA A 268 4.52 22.75 -16.85
CA ALA A 268 5.08 23.85 -16.09
C ALA A 268 5.08 25.15 -16.91
N ASP A 269 5.47 25.06 -18.19
CA ASP A 269 5.45 26.20 -19.12
C ASP A 269 5.42 25.69 -20.57
N VAL A 270 5.04 26.59 -21.49
CA VAL A 270 5.11 26.38 -22.95
C VAL A 270 5.90 27.52 -23.54
N ILE A 271 7.09 27.24 -24.06
CA ILE A 271 8.04 28.25 -24.49
C ILE A 271 8.49 28.04 -25.94
N GLY A 272 9.04 29.08 -26.53
CA GLY A 272 9.73 29.02 -27.79
C GLY A 272 11.20 28.60 -27.64
N TYR A 273 11.84 28.20 -28.76
CA TYR A 273 13.24 27.77 -28.78
C TYR A 273 14.22 28.81 -28.16
N TYR A 274 13.99 30.11 -28.42
CA TYR A 274 14.86 31.19 -27.94
C TYR A 274 14.67 31.57 -26.47
N GLU A 275 13.65 31.01 -25.81
CA GLU A 275 13.35 31.28 -24.42
C GLU A 275 13.97 30.24 -23.47
N ILE A 276 14.63 29.21 -24.02
CA ILE A 276 15.29 28.15 -23.27
C ILE A 276 16.47 28.77 -22.46
N ASN A 277 16.43 28.57 -21.15
CA ASN A 277 17.49 28.95 -20.24
C ASN A 277 17.44 28.06 -18.97
N ASP A 278 18.53 28.14 -18.17
CA ASP A 278 18.67 27.31 -16.96
C ASP A 278 17.56 27.55 -15.93
N GLU A 279 16.95 28.72 -15.89
CA GLU A 279 15.89 29.06 -14.96
C GLU A 279 14.59 28.32 -15.32
N LYS A 280 14.28 28.24 -16.61
CA LYS A 280 13.13 27.50 -17.13
C LYS A 280 13.26 25.97 -16.98
N LEU A 281 14.47 25.47 -16.86
CA LEU A 281 14.76 24.05 -16.68
C LEU A 281 14.73 23.61 -15.20
N LYS A 282 14.68 24.54 -14.26
CA LYS A 282 14.61 24.19 -12.84
C LYS A 282 13.32 23.48 -12.49
N GLY A 283 13.43 22.28 -11.89
CA GLY A 283 12.30 21.49 -11.43
C GLY A 283 11.50 20.84 -12.57
N ILE A 284 12.05 20.79 -13.79
CA ILE A 284 11.49 20.08 -14.94
C ILE A 284 12.03 18.65 -14.95
N ASP A 285 11.14 17.68 -15.05
CA ASP A 285 11.50 16.26 -15.12
C ASP A 285 11.90 15.85 -16.54
N PHE A 286 11.22 16.38 -17.58
CA PHE A 286 11.57 16.19 -18.98
C PHE A 286 10.97 17.26 -19.90
N ILE A 287 11.44 17.29 -21.14
CA ILE A 287 10.99 18.23 -22.18
C ILE A 287 10.20 17.47 -23.23
N ILE A 288 9.06 18.02 -23.65
CA ILE A 288 8.35 17.65 -24.89
C ILE A 288 8.55 18.76 -25.91
N SER A 289 9.09 18.41 -27.07
CA SER A 289 9.41 19.41 -28.10
C SER A 289 8.79 19.04 -29.44
N SER A 290 8.18 20.02 -30.12
CA SER A 290 7.74 19.88 -31.52
C SER A 290 8.86 20.17 -32.53
N ILE A 291 10.07 20.45 -32.09
CA ILE A 291 11.24 20.74 -32.91
C ILE A 291 12.39 19.87 -32.47
N ASP A 292 13.28 19.57 -33.41
CA ASP A 292 14.53 18.88 -33.12
C ASP A 292 15.46 19.76 -32.28
N LEU A 293 15.81 19.29 -31.09
CA LEU A 293 16.72 19.92 -30.13
C LEU A 293 18.03 19.17 -30.02
N SER A 294 18.37 18.29 -30.97
CA SER A 294 19.60 17.46 -30.94
C SER A 294 20.88 18.23 -30.90
N ASN A 295 20.85 19.52 -31.32
CA ASN A 295 21.98 20.44 -31.27
C ASN A 295 22.25 21.06 -29.87
N LEU A 296 21.35 20.82 -28.92
CA LEU A 296 21.47 21.29 -27.54
C LEU A 296 21.76 20.15 -26.60
N ILE A 297 22.53 20.39 -25.55
CA ILE A 297 22.84 19.42 -24.53
C ILE A 297 21.96 19.74 -23.32
N PHE A 298 21.08 18.81 -22.96
CA PHE A 298 20.24 18.87 -21.77
C PHE A 298 20.66 17.80 -20.77
N ASN A 299 20.55 18.11 -19.48
CA ASN A 299 20.75 17.14 -18.40
C ASN A 299 19.45 16.38 -18.06
N ILE A 300 18.36 16.64 -18.77
CA ILE A 300 17.04 16.04 -18.62
C ILE A 300 16.59 15.44 -19.95
N PRO A 301 15.75 14.38 -19.93
CA PRO A 301 15.25 13.74 -21.16
C PRO A 301 14.49 14.72 -22.04
N VAL A 302 14.64 14.57 -23.35
CA VAL A 302 13.90 15.33 -24.37
C VAL A 302 13.18 14.38 -25.30
N PHE A 303 11.86 14.54 -25.43
CA PHE A 303 11.02 13.80 -26.35
C PHE A 303 10.60 14.71 -27.50
N THR A 304 10.95 14.34 -28.73
CA THR A 304 10.53 15.07 -29.93
C THR A 304 9.27 14.42 -30.47
N VAL A 305 8.19 15.20 -30.60
CA VAL A 305 6.88 14.74 -31.04
C VAL A 305 6.31 15.64 -32.13
N SER A 306 5.32 15.19 -32.88
CA SER A 306 4.58 16.06 -33.78
C SER A 306 3.65 17.03 -33.00
N VAL A 307 3.23 18.10 -33.63
CA VAL A 307 2.25 19.04 -33.03
C VAL A 307 0.90 18.35 -32.72
N PHE A 308 0.62 17.25 -33.42
CA PHE A 308 -0.64 16.51 -33.25
C PHE A 308 -0.57 15.43 -32.16
N LEU A 309 0.62 15.09 -31.70
CA LEU A 309 0.86 14.00 -30.73
C LEU A 309 0.04 12.77 -31.12
N THR A 310 0.56 11.99 -32.06
CA THR A 310 -0.11 10.81 -32.56
C THR A 310 0.02 9.64 -31.58
N ASP A 311 -0.88 8.65 -31.69
CA ASP A 311 -0.91 7.48 -30.79
C ASP A 311 0.38 6.61 -30.86
N GLU A 312 1.24 6.86 -31.86
CA GLU A 312 2.54 6.18 -32.00
C GLU A 312 3.71 6.95 -31.37
N GLU A 313 3.49 8.20 -30.94
CA GLU A 313 4.48 9.09 -30.30
C GLU A 313 4.30 9.13 -28.79
#